data_46ed22da6ea0f3caa1bec466f88002ff
#
_entry.id   46ed22da6ea0f3caa1bec466f88002ff
#
_cell.length_a   1.000
_cell.length_b   1.000
_cell.length_c   1.000
_cell.angle_alpha   90.00
_cell.angle_beta   90.00
_cell.angle_gamma   90.00
#
_symmetry.space_group_name_H-M   'P 1'
#
loop_
_entity.id
_entity.type
_entity.pdbx_description
1 polymer ?
#
loop_
_entity_poly.entity_id
_entity_poly.type
_entity_poly.pdbx_seq_one_letter_code
_entity_poly.pdbx_strand_id
1 'polypeptide(L)' 'MEQVMTTQEKRCYTVKELQEILGISRPTVYELLKKNEFRWIQIGTKYRISKKSFDEWFDQKMENN' A
#
# COMPACT_ATOMS: atom_id res chain seq x y z
N MET A 1 11.79 21.86 -7.98
CA MET A 1 11.41 21.35 -7.82
C MET A 1 11.10 20.78 -7.41
N GLU A 2 10.89 20.91 -7.59
CA GLU A 2 10.41 20.31 -7.32
C GLU A 2 9.89 19.55 -7.33
N GLN A 3 9.73 19.54 -7.79
CA GLN A 3 9.06 18.79 -7.80
C GLN A 3 8.96 17.76 -7.99
N VAL A 4 9.03 18.01 -8.58
CA VAL A 4 9.03 16.94 -9.01
C VAL A 4 9.44 15.82 -8.37
N MET A 5 10.20 15.67 -7.99
CA MET A 5 10.55 14.69 -7.34
C MET A 5 9.61 14.10 -6.55
N THR A 6 8.73 14.75 -6.29
CA THR A 6 7.76 14.28 -5.45
C THR A 6 7.02 13.16 -6.00
N THR A 7 6.80 13.09 -7.25
CA THR A 7 6.02 12.02 -7.78
C THR A 7 6.71 10.72 -7.67
N GLN A 8 7.99 10.69 -7.86
CA GLN A 8 8.68 9.47 -7.70
C GLN A 8 8.82 9.10 -6.29
N GLU A 9 8.71 10.09 -5.43
CA GLU A 9 8.92 9.91 -4.01
C GLU A 9 7.64 9.76 -3.25
N LYS A 10 6.58 9.33 -3.91
CA LYS A 10 5.31 9.25 -3.21
C LYS A 10 5.43 8.29 -2.05
N ARG A 11 4.71 8.62 -0.99
CA ARG A 11 4.85 7.91 0.27
C ARG A 11 3.75 6.89 0.49
N CYS A 12 2.83 6.77 -0.46
CA CYS A 12 1.69 5.89 -0.31
C CYS A 12 1.48 5.08 -1.56
N TYR A 13 0.93 3.89 -1.37
CA TYR A 13 0.42 3.10 -2.48
C TYR A 13 -1.07 3.30 -2.60
N THR A 14 -1.58 3.13 -3.79
CA THR A 14 -3.02 3.08 -4.03
C THR A 14 -3.49 1.64 -3.98
N VAL A 15 -4.82 1.47 -3.95
CA VAL A 15 -5.39 0.12 -3.99
C VAL A 15 -4.97 -0.59 -5.28
N LYS A 16 -4.99 0.14 -6.40
CA LYS A 16 -4.61 -0.47 -7.67
C LYS A 16 -3.17 -0.94 -7.65
N GLU A 17 -2.30 -0.15 -7.04
CA GLU A 17 -0.89 -0.55 -6.96
C GLU A 17 -0.72 -1.81 -6.12
N LEU A 18 -1.46 -1.94 -5.03
CA LEU A 18 -1.41 -3.15 -4.23
C LEU A 18 -1.91 -4.35 -5.02
N GLN A 19 -2.94 -4.16 -5.83
CA GLN A 19 -3.41 -5.24 -6.68
C GLN A 19 -2.28 -5.73 -7.58
N GLU A 20 -1.53 -4.82 -8.15
CA GLU A 20 -0.45 -5.17 -9.06
C GLU A 20 0.73 -5.80 -8.33
N ILE A 21 1.09 -5.23 -7.18
CA ILE A 21 2.23 -5.74 -6.42
C ILE A 21 1.96 -7.15 -5.92
N LEU A 22 0.76 -7.39 -5.42
CA LEU A 22 0.42 -8.66 -4.80
C LEU A 22 -0.26 -9.63 -5.74
N GLY A 23 -0.69 -9.15 -6.91
CA GLY A 23 -1.38 -10.00 -7.87
C GLY A 23 -2.72 -10.49 -7.36
N ILE A 24 -3.47 -9.63 -6.68
CA ILE A 24 -4.75 -10.01 -6.10
C ILE A 24 -5.85 -9.08 -6.60
N SER A 25 -7.10 -9.49 -6.37
CA SER A 25 -8.24 -8.71 -6.82
C SER A 25 -8.48 -7.52 -5.90
N ARG A 26 -9.26 -6.55 -6.39
CA ARG A 26 -9.58 -5.36 -5.62
C ARG A 26 -10.31 -5.68 -4.32
N PRO A 27 -11.34 -6.53 -4.33
CA PRO A 27 -11.99 -6.87 -3.06
C PRO A 27 -11.03 -7.51 -2.06
N THR A 28 -10.08 -8.28 -2.54
CA THR A 28 -9.10 -8.91 -1.67
C THR A 28 -8.21 -7.86 -1.01
N VAL A 29 -7.86 -6.78 -1.74
CA VAL A 29 -7.10 -5.70 -1.13
C VAL A 29 -7.87 -5.08 0.02
N TYR A 30 -9.17 -4.82 -0.18
CA TYR A 30 -9.97 -4.23 0.88
C TYR A 30 -10.04 -5.13 2.10
N GLU A 31 -10.16 -6.44 1.90
CA GLU A 31 -10.13 -7.36 3.02
C GLU A 31 -8.80 -7.34 3.75
N LEU A 32 -7.73 -7.23 2.99
CA LEU A 32 -6.40 -7.14 3.59
C LEU A 32 -6.27 -5.88 4.44
N LEU A 33 -6.78 -4.75 3.94
CA LEU A 33 -6.72 -3.50 4.70
C LEU A 33 -7.47 -3.61 6.03
N LYS A 34 -8.57 -4.34 6.04
CA LYS A 34 -9.37 -4.48 7.26
C LYS A 34 -8.63 -5.21 8.36
N LYS A 35 -7.61 -5.97 8.02
CA LYS A 35 -6.82 -6.67 9.03
C LYS A 35 -5.88 -5.74 9.78
N ASN A 36 -5.66 -4.54 9.25
CA ASN A 36 -4.84 -3.52 9.90
C ASN A 36 -3.44 -4.01 10.27
N GLU A 37 -2.83 -4.78 9.38
CA GLU A 37 -1.48 -5.28 9.63
C GLU A 37 -0.42 -4.28 9.21
N PHE A 38 -0.81 -3.25 8.47
CA PHE A 38 0.06 -2.14 8.11
C PHE A 38 -0.79 -0.87 8.06
N ARG A 39 -0.15 0.27 7.99
CA ARG A 39 -0.85 1.54 8.12
C ARG A 39 -1.49 1.96 6.81
N TRP A 40 -2.69 2.45 6.90
CA TRP A 40 -3.40 2.99 5.75
C TRP A 40 -4.42 4.00 6.25
N ILE A 41 -4.83 4.91 5.37
CA ILE A 41 -5.86 5.89 5.70
C ILE A 41 -6.84 6.00 4.53
N GLN A 42 -8.00 6.53 4.83
CA GLN A 42 -9.00 6.81 3.81
C GLN A 42 -9.19 8.32 3.73
N ILE A 43 -9.09 8.85 2.52
CA ILE A 43 -9.30 10.27 2.28
C ILE A 43 -10.44 10.37 1.29
N GLY A 44 -11.62 10.81 1.77
CA GLY A 44 -12.80 10.78 0.94
C GLY A 44 -13.12 9.36 0.54
N THR A 45 -13.16 9.11 -0.75
CA THR A 45 -13.43 7.75 -1.25
C THR A 45 -12.15 7.00 -1.61
N LYS A 46 -11.01 7.60 -1.35
CA LYS A 46 -9.74 7.01 -1.78
C LYS A 46 -8.99 6.46 -0.60
N TYR A 47 -8.35 5.32 -0.82
CA TYR A 47 -7.53 4.68 0.20
C TYR A 47 -6.06 4.92 -0.12
N ARG A 48 -5.28 5.19 0.91
CA ARG A 48 -3.84 5.39 0.76
C ARG A 48 -3.13 4.54 1.78
N ILE A 49 -2.20 3.73 1.29
CA ILE A 49 -1.48 2.76 2.13
C ILE A 49 -0.05 3.26 2.32
N SER A 50 0.41 3.31 3.56
CA SER A 50 1.77 3.75 3.85
C SER A 50 2.76 2.84 3.16
N LYS A 51 3.58 3.41 2.29
CA LYS A 51 4.55 2.63 1.56
C LYS A 51 5.55 1.97 2.50
N LYS A 52 6.08 2.75 3.44
CA LYS A 52 7.06 2.22 4.38
C LYS A 52 6.47 1.08 5.22
N SER A 53 5.29 1.29 5.74
CA SER A 53 4.66 0.29 6.59
C SER A 53 4.34 -0.98 5.83
N PHE A 54 3.81 -0.83 4.61
CA PHE A 54 3.49 -1.97 3.78
C PHE A 54 4.76 -2.72 3.37
N ASP A 55 5.79 -1.99 2.98
CA ASP A 55 7.02 -2.64 2.54
C ASP A 55 7.63 -3.47 3.67
N GLU A 56 7.62 -2.95 4.90
CA GLU A 56 8.14 -3.68 6.05
C GLU A 56 7.32 -4.93 6.32
N TRP A 57 6.00 -4.79 6.25
CA TRP A 57 5.10 -5.93 6.45
C TRP A 57 5.35 -6.99 5.38
N PHE A 58 5.46 -6.55 4.15
CA PHE A 58 5.65 -7.46 3.03
C PHE A 58 6.97 -8.21 3.16
N ASP A 59 8.04 -7.51 3.51
CA ASP A 59 9.34 -8.14 3.65
C ASP A 59 9.32 -9.19 4.76
N GLN A 60 8.66 -8.88 5.87
CA GLN A 60 8.56 -9.84 6.97
C GLN A 60 7.80 -11.10 6.55
N LYS A 61 6.72 -10.92 5.80
CA LYS A 61 5.95 -12.07 5.35
C LYS A 61 6.76 -12.94 4.40
N MET A 62 7.54 -12.31 3.54
CA MET A 62 8.36 -13.07 2.60
C MET A 62 9.47 -13.81 3.31
N GLU A 63 10.02 -13.22 4.36
CA GLU A 63 11.08 -13.89 5.11
C GLU A 63 10.57 -15.08 5.91
N ASN A 64 9.32 -15.01 6.32
CA ASN A 64 8.76 -16.08 7.16
C ASN A 64 8.26 -17.26 6.35
N ASN A 65 8.32 -17.14 5.04
CA ASN A 65 7.96 -18.24 4.18
C ASN A 65 9.20 -19.01 3.76
#